data_bb228bd28964708c09b07ba9b0f797a3
#
_entry.id   bb228bd28964708c09b07ba9b0f797a3
#
_cell.length_a   1.000
_cell.length_b   1.000
_cell.length_c   1.000
_cell.angle_alpha   90.00
_cell.angle_beta   90.00
_cell.angle_gamma   90.00
#
_symmetry.space_group_name_H-M   'P 1'
#
loop_
_entity.id
_entity.type
_entity.pdbx_description
1 polymer ?
#
loop_
_entity_poly.entity_id
_entity_poly.type
_entity_poly.pdbx_seq_one_letter_code
_entity_poly.pdbx_strand_id
1 'polypeptide(L)'
;KYDLKVLSNYALQVTGPFYDTMIAHYLINPDRRHSMDILASSYLNYEPQSITELIGKKGKNQGSMRDVPLDIQTEYAVEDADITLQLKHYFDQELAAAENGKLFRDVELPLVEVLSTMEQEGINLNTAFLKNFEKELETDIDRLEKSIFEQAGEEFNLASPKQLGPILFEKLKLVDKPKKTKTGQYSTAEDVLSYLAKDHQIVADILEWRQYRKLQSTYVD
;
A
#
# COMPACT_ATOMS: atom_id res chain seq x y z
N LYS A 1 -16.66 -6.65 -4.40
CA LYS A 1 -16.71 -5.21 -4.03
C LYS A 1 -16.37 -4.31 -5.21
N TYR A 2 -15.27 -4.57 -5.93
CA TYR A 2 -14.87 -3.79 -7.11
C TYR A 2 -15.98 -3.75 -8.17
N ASP A 3 -16.52 -4.91 -8.55
CA ASP A 3 -17.56 -5.03 -9.57
C ASP A 3 -18.85 -4.28 -9.19
N LEU A 4 -19.25 -4.35 -7.92
CA LEU A 4 -20.40 -3.59 -7.40
C LEU A 4 -20.22 -2.09 -7.60
N LYS A 5 -19.02 -1.55 -7.31
CA LYS A 5 -18.71 -0.14 -7.50
C LYS A 5 -18.69 0.27 -8.97
N VAL A 6 -18.12 -0.56 -9.85
CA VAL A 6 -18.10 -0.30 -11.28
C VAL A 6 -19.52 -0.26 -11.84
N LEU A 7 -20.34 -1.25 -11.53
CA LEU A 7 -21.72 -1.35 -12.03
C LEU A 7 -22.61 -0.21 -11.50
N SER A 8 -22.43 0.21 -10.25
CA SER A 8 -23.17 1.34 -9.69
C SER A 8 -22.94 2.66 -10.44
N ASN A 9 -21.74 2.86 -11.02
CA ASN A 9 -21.47 4.04 -11.86
C ASN A 9 -22.32 4.09 -13.14
N TYR A 10 -22.88 2.96 -13.55
CA TYR A 10 -23.81 2.85 -14.67
C TYR A 10 -25.28 2.75 -14.22
N ALA A 11 -25.57 3.09 -12.95
CA ALA A 11 -26.89 2.96 -12.33
C ALA A 11 -27.44 1.52 -12.37
N LEU A 12 -26.56 0.54 -12.44
CA LEU A 12 -26.93 -0.89 -12.36
C LEU A 12 -26.85 -1.35 -10.91
N GLN A 13 -27.98 -1.79 -10.39
CA GLN A 13 -28.08 -2.37 -9.07
C GLN A 13 -28.00 -3.89 -9.17
N VAL A 14 -26.98 -4.46 -8.54
CA VAL A 14 -26.82 -5.92 -8.43
C VAL A 14 -27.56 -6.39 -7.19
N THR A 15 -28.51 -7.29 -7.37
CA THR A 15 -29.29 -7.90 -6.29
C THR A 15 -29.08 -9.39 -6.27
N GLY A 16 -29.11 -10.00 -5.10
CA GLY A 16 -29.03 -11.46 -4.94
C GLY A 16 -27.97 -11.88 -3.92
N PRO A 17 -27.81 -13.17 -3.70
CA PRO A 17 -26.77 -13.64 -2.81
C PRO A 17 -25.39 -13.40 -3.45
N PHE A 18 -24.56 -12.62 -2.80
CA PHE A 18 -23.17 -12.44 -3.21
C PHE A 18 -22.30 -13.62 -2.77
N TYR A 19 -21.23 -13.82 -3.50
CA TYR A 19 -20.17 -14.73 -3.13
C TYR A 19 -18.82 -14.14 -3.54
N ASP A 20 -17.85 -14.18 -2.66
CA ASP A 20 -16.49 -13.75 -2.93
C ASP A 20 -15.52 -14.90 -2.68
N THR A 21 -14.91 -15.39 -3.75
CA THR A 21 -14.02 -16.56 -3.71
C THR A 21 -12.72 -16.28 -2.97
N MET A 22 -12.26 -15.01 -2.97
CA MET A 22 -11.06 -14.61 -2.23
C MET A 22 -11.33 -14.64 -0.72
N ILE A 23 -12.46 -14.11 -0.27
CA ILE A 23 -12.87 -14.14 1.13
C ILE A 23 -13.14 -15.59 1.57
N ALA A 24 -13.83 -16.39 0.75
CA ALA A 24 -14.03 -17.80 1.04
C ALA A 24 -12.71 -18.52 1.29
N HIS A 25 -11.76 -18.37 0.39
CA HIS A 25 -10.44 -19.00 0.52
C HIS A 25 -9.64 -18.44 1.71
N TYR A 26 -9.76 -17.14 2.01
CA TYR A 26 -9.11 -16.56 3.19
C TYR A 26 -9.56 -17.22 4.50
N LEU A 27 -10.85 -17.54 4.62
CA LEU A 27 -11.38 -18.24 5.80
C LEU A 27 -10.96 -19.71 5.87
N ILE A 28 -10.67 -20.33 4.71
CA ILE A 28 -10.21 -21.74 4.64
C ILE A 28 -8.71 -21.81 4.89
N ASN A 29 -7.93 -20.92 4.29
CA ASN A 29 -6.45 -20.97 4.31
C ASN A 29 -5.84 -19.55 4.30
N PRO A 30 -5.81 -18.85 5.44
CA PRO A 30 -5.43 -17.43 5.53
C PRO A 30 -3.97 -17.15 5.14
N ASP A 31 -3.08 -18.14 5.27
CA ASP A 31 -1.64 -17.96 5.02
C ASP A 31 -1.24 -18.01 3.54
N ARG A 32 -2.20 -18.32 2.66
CA ARG A 32 -1.97 -18.44 1.23
C ARG A 32 -2.37 -17.17 0.48
N ARG A 33 -1.96 -17.06 -0.79
CA ARG A 33 -2.47 -16.03 -1.71
C ARG A 33 -3.85 -16.40 -2.20
N HIS A 34 -4.70 -15.39 -2.46
CA HIS A 34 -6.12 -15.55 -2.75
C HIS A 34 -6.51 -15.05 -4.16
N SER A 35 -5.55 -14.70 -5.02
CA SER A 35 -5.87 -14.27 -6.39
C SER A 35 -6.45 -15.43 -7.20
N MET A 36 -7.38 -15.13 -8.10
CA MET A 36 -8.11 -16.10 -8.90
C MET A 36 -7.18 -17.05 -9.66
N ASP A 37 -6.12 -16.55 -10.29
CA ASP A 37 -5.13 -17.34 -11.03
C ASP A 37 -4.51 -18.45 -10.14
N ILE A 38 -4.09 -18.07 -8.92
CA ILE A 38 -3.48 -19.00 -7.96
C ILE A 38 -4.51 -20.01 -7.47
N LEU A 39 -5.75 -19.56 -7.25
CA LEU A 39 -6.82 -20.46 -6.83
C LEU A 39 -7.20 -21.44 -7.94
N ALA A 40 -7.31 -21.00 -9.19
CA ALA A 40 -7.57 -21.84 -10.34
C ALA A 40 -6.49 -22.91 -10.51
N SER A 41 -5.22 -22.50 -10.47
CA SER A 41 -4.09 -23.43 -10.56
C SER A 41 -4.08 -24.43 -9.41
N SER A 42 -4.32 -23.98 -8.17
CA SER A 42 -4.22 -24.82 -6.97
C SER A 42 -5.39 -25.78 -6.78
N TYR A 43 -6.61 -25.38 -7.13
CA TYR A 43 -7.84 -26.11 -6.80
C TYR A 43 -8.57 -26.70 -8.01
N LEU A 44 -8.38 -26.10 -9.19
CA LEU A 44 -9.02 -26.58 -10.44
C LEU A 44 -7.99 -27.22 -11.39
N ASN A 45 -6.69 -27.16 -11.08
CA ASN A 45 -5.60 -27.58 -11.95
C ASN A 45 -5.71 -26.94 -13.35
N TYR A 46 -6.02 -25.64 -13.37
CA TYR A 46 -6.24 -24.83 -14.55
C TYR A 46 -5.42 -23.55 -14.49
N GLU A 47 -4.73 -23.23 -15.58
CA GLU A 47 -3.94 -21.99 -15.71
C GLU A 47 -4.73 -20.98 -16.55
N PRO A 48 -5.36 -19.96 -15.95
CA PRO A 48 -6.14 -18.98 -16.68
C PRO A 48 -5.26 -18.03 -17.50
N GLN A 49 -5.84 -17.42 -18.53
CA GLN A 49 -5.16 -16.43 -19.33
C GLN A 49 -4.81 -15.21 -18.47
N SER A 50 -3.53 -14.83 -18.47
CA SER A 50 -3.11 -13.66 -17.72
C SER A 50 -3.49 -12.36 -18.44
N ILE A 51 -4.07 -11.39 -17.71
CA ILE A 51 -4.33 -10.06 -18.23
C ILE A 51 -3.08 -9.38 -18.80
N THR A 52 -1.89 -9.76 -18.30
CA THR A 52 -0.62 -9.22 -18.79
C THR A 52 -0.25 -9.70 -20.20
N GLU A 53 -0.85 -10.77 -20.67
CA GLU A 53 -0.71 -11.24 -22.05
C GLU A 53 -1.52 -10.38 -23.02
N LEU A 54 -2.63 -9.83 -22.54
CA LEU A 54 -3.52 -9.00 -23.34
C LEU A 54 -3.08 -7.53 -23.39
N ILE A 55 -2.70 -6.95 -22.26
CA ILE A 55 -2.41 -5.51 -22.15
C ILE A 55 -0.98 -5.19 -21.67
N GLY A 56 -0.15 -6.20 -21.48
CA GLY A 56 1.22 -6.02 -21.02
C GLY A 56 1.36 -5.88 -19.51
N LYS A 57 2.61 -5.86 -19.04
CA LYS A 57 2.93 -5.76 -17.60
C LYS A 57 2.54 -4.39 -17.04
N LYS A 58 2.16 -4.35 -15.77
CA LYS A 58 1.84 -3.12 -15.04
C LYS A 58 3.00 -2.12 -15.09
N GLY A 59 2.74 -0.90 -15.53
CA GLY A 59 3.71 0.17 -15.66
C GLY A 59 3.29 1.24 -16.67
N LYS A 60 4.20 2.16 -16.96
CA LYS A 60 3.96 3.30 -17.86
C LYS A 60 3.51 2.91 -19.27
N ASN A 61 3.91 1.72 -19.73
CA ASN A 61 3.62 1.23 -21.08
C ASN A 61 2.51 0.15 -21.08
N GLN A 62 1.74 0.00 -20.02
CA GLN A 62 0.61 -0.93 -20.00
C GLN A 62 -0.48 -0.44 -20.95
N GLY A 63 -0.97 -1.32 -21.82
CA GLY A 63 -2.07 -1.06 -22.73
C GLY A 63 -3.43 -1.00 -22.01
N SER A 64 -4.49 -0.87 -22.80
CA SER A 64 -5.86 -0.84 -22.31
C SER A 64 -6.66 -2.02 -22.86
N MET A 65 -7.55 -2.58 -22.05
CA MET A 65 -8.51 -3.61 -22.53
C MET A 65 -9.39 -3.07 -23.67
N ARG A 66 -9.60 -1.76 -23.78
CA ARG A 66 -10.33 -1.14 -24.90
C ARG A 66 -9.69 -1.40 -26.27
N ASP A 67 -8.39 -1.64 -26.30
CA ASP A 67 -7.62 -1.83 -27.52
C ASP A 67 -7.51 -3.32 -27.90
N VAL A 68 -7.97 -4.23 -27.04
CA VAL A 68 -8.00 -5.66 -27.29
C VAL A 68 -9.22 -6.00 -28.16
N PRO A 69 -9.13 -6.89 -29.17
CA PRO A 69 -10.28 -7.34 -29.99
C PRO A 69 -11.41 -7.89 -29.12
N LEU A 70 -12.66 -7.62 -29.51
CA LEU A 70 -13.84 -7.95 -28.71
C LEU A 70 -14.02 -9.44 -28.47
N ASP A 71 -13.69 -10.27 -29.43
CA ASP A 71 -13.73 -11.74 -29.33
C ASP A 71 -12.79 -12.23 -28.23
N ILE A 72 -11.56 -11.72 -28.19
CA ILE A 72 -10.58 -12.04 -27.16
C ILE A 72 -11.02 -11.52 -25.78
N GLN A 73 -11.57 -10.29 -25.71
CA GLN A 73 -12.14 -9.78 -24.47
C GLN A 73 -13.28 -10.66 -23.95
N THR A 74 -14.11 -11.16 -24.88
CA THR A 74 -15.25 -12.02 -24.54
C THR A 74 -14.77 -13.35 -23.96
N GLU A 75 -13.79 -13.99 -24.59
CA GLU A 75 -13.22 -15.25 -24.08
C GLU A 75 -12.61 -15.07 -22.71
N TYR A 76 -11.81 -14.01 -22.51
CA TYR A 76 -11.23 -13.67 -21.22
C TYR A 76 -12.30 -13.47 -20.12
N ALA A 77 -13.35 -12.70 -20.42
CA ALA A 77 -14.39 -12.41 -19.45
C ALA A 77 -15.26 -13.65 -19.11
N VAL A 78 -15.49 -14.53 -20.10
CA VAL A 78 -16.21 -15.79 -19.89
C VAL A 78 -15.38 -16.75 -19.05
N GLU A 79 -14.06 -16.86 -19.33
CA GLU A 79 -13.14 -17.66 -18.54
C GLU A 79 -13.11 -17.20 -17.06
N ASP A 80 -12.96 -15.91 -16.79
CA ASP A 80 -12.98 -15.34 -15.44
C ASP A 80 -14.28 -15.69 -14.68
N ALA A 81 -15.41 -15.58 -15.35
CA ALA A 81 -16.72 -15.89 -14.77
C ALA A 81 -16.88 -17.39 -14.47
N ASP A 82 -16.47 -18.26 -15.40
CA ASP A 82 -16.57 -19.71 -15.24
C ASP A 82 -15.65 -20.22 -14.12
N ILE A 83 -14.40 -19.79 -14.10
CA ILE A 83 -13.43 -20.12 -13.03
C ILE A 83 -13.97 -19.70 -11.67
N THR A 84 -14.49 -18.47 -11.57
CA THR A 84 -15.08 -17.97 -10.32
C THR A 84 -16.23 -18.84 -9.84
N LEU A 85 -17.10 -19.29 -10.75
CA LEU A 85 -18.22 -20.19 -10.42
C LEU A 85 -17.74 -21.57 -9.98
N GLN A 86 -16.75 -22.14 -10.65
CA GLN A 86 -16.16 -23.44 -10.27
C GLN A 86 -15.49 -23.35 -8.88
N LEU A 87 -14.72 -22.30 -8.62
CA LEU A 87 -14.12 -22.06 -7.31
C LEU A 87 -15.17 -21.90 -6.20
N LYS A 88 -16.30 -21.22 -6.50
CA LYS A 88 -17.41 -21.15 -5.56
C LYS A 88 -17.91 -22.53 -5.17
N HIS A 89 -18.17 -23.41 -6.15
CA HIS A 89 -18.65 -24.77 -5.88
C HIS A 89 -17.66 -25.60 -5.05
N TYR A 90 -16.37 -25.42 -5.31
CA TYR A 90 -15.32 -26.05 -4.53
C TYR A 90 -15.31 -25.55 -3.09
N PHE A 91 -15.27 -24.22 -2.89
CA PHE A 91 -15.15 -23.62 -1.57
C PHE A 91 -16.42 -23.72 -0.70
N ASP A 92 -17.59 -23.89 -1.28
CA ASP A 92 -18.82 -24.19 -0.53
C ASP A 92 -18.65 -25.47 0.32
N GLN A 93 -18.00 -26.49 -0.22
CA GLN A 93 -17.74 -27.75 0.49
C GLN A 93 -16.68 -27.57 1.58
N GLU A 94 -15.60 -26.88 1.26
CA GLU A 94 -14.49 -26.60 2.20
C GLU A 94 -14.95 -25.72 3.38
N LEU A 95 -15.74 -24.68 3.11
CA LEU A 95 -16.30 -23.82 4.16
C LEU A 95 -17.24 -24.59 5.11
N ALA A 96 -18.01 -25.52 4.58
CA ALA A 96 -18.88 -26.38 5.39
C ALA A 96 -18.04 -27.32 6.27
N ALA A 97 -16.98 -27.91 5.73
CA ALA A 97 -16.08 -28.80 6.45
C ALA A 97 -15.27 -28.06 7.55
N ALA A 98 -14.88 -26.81 7.30
CA ALA A 98 -14.14 -25.98 8.24
C ALA A 98 -15.02 -25.26 9.30
N GLU A 99 -16.34 -25.47 9.29
CA GLU A 99 -17.30 -24.78 10.18
C GLU A 99 -17.33 -23.24 10.05
N ASN A 100 -16.66 -22.69 9.04
CA ASN A 100 -16.57 -21.24 8.78
C ASN A 100 -17.73 -20.69 7.94
N GLY A 101 -18.62 -21.52 7.48
CA GLY A 101 -19.73 -21.12 6.61
C GLY A 101 -20.68 -20.09 7.24
N LYS A 102 -20.86 -20.14 8.56
CA LYS A 102 -21.69 -19.14 9.26
C LYS A 102 -20.99 -17.77 9.28
N LEU A 103 -19.70 -17.72 9.63
CA LEU A 103 -18.92 -16.48 9.60
C LEU A 103 -18.92 -15.86 8.20
N PHE A 104 -18.71 -16.69 7.18
CA PHE A 104 -18.73 -16.26 5.79
C PHE A 104 -20.05 -15.60 5.40
N ARG A 105 -21.19 -16.26 5.68
CA ARG A 105 -22.51 -15.77 5.26
C ARG A 105 -23.05 -14.62 6.11
N ASP A 106 -22.81 -14.67 7.43
CA ASP A 106 -23.47 -13.76 8.36
C ASP A 106 -22.65 -12.48 8.62
N VAL A 107 -21.36 -12.51 8.34
CA VAL A 107 -20.44 -11.38 8.61
C VAL A 107 -19.69 -10.94 7.34
N GLU A 108 -18.92 -11.82 6.74
CA GLU A 108 -17.97 -11.43 5.68
C GLU A 108 -18.69 -10.99 4.39
N LEU A 109 -19.68 -11.72 3.92
CA LEU A 109 -20.42 -11.33 2.72
C LEU A 109 -21.25 -10.04 2.90
N PRO A 110 -22.03 -9.85 3.98
CA PRO A 110 -22.69 -8.57 4.22
C PRO A 110 -21.73 -7.40 4.33
N LEU A 111 -20.55 -7.61 4.88
CA LEU A 111 -19.52 -6.57 4.99
C LEU A 111 -19.03 -6.07 3.63
N VAL A 112 -19.08 -6.89 2.58
CA VAL A 112 -18.73 -6.48 1.21
C VAL A 112 -19.58 -5.32 0.72
N GLU A 113 -20.89 -5.37 0.94
CA GLU A 113 -21.83 -4.29 0.57
C GLU A 113 -21.60 -3.03 1.39
N VAL A 114 -21.44 -3.19 2.71
CA VAL A 114 -21.17 -2.07 3.63
C VAL A 114 -19.89 -1.34 3.22
N LEU A 115 -18.80 -2.06 3.00
CA LEU A 115 -17.54 -1.48 2.57
C LEU A 115 -17.61 -0.88 1.16
N SER A 116 -18.40 -1.48 0.25
CA SER A 116 -18.62 -0.92 -1.08
C SER A 116 -19.30 0.45 -0.98
N THR A 117 -20.34 0.57 -0.16
CA THR A 117 -21.08 1.82 0.05
C THR A 117 -20.20 2.88 0.74
N MET A 118 -19.47 2.50 1.78
CA MET A 118 -18.54 3.42 2.46
C MET A 118 -17.47 3.97 1.52
N GLU A 119 -16.93 3.13 0.63
CA GLU A 119 -15.92 3.55 -0.34
C GLU A 119 -16.50 4.43 -1.46
N GLN A 120 -17.78 4.27 -1.79
CA GLN A 120 -18.47 5.13 -2.77
C GLN A 120 -18.79 6.51 -2.18
N GLU A 121 -19.25 6.57 -0.93
CA GLU A 121 -19.46 7.83 -0.21
C GLU A 121 -18.14 8.59 -0.03
N GLY A 122 -17.04 7.86 0.22
CA GLY A 122 -15.73 8.43 0.42
C GLY A 122 -15.58 9.15 1.77
N ILE A 123 -14.57 10.01 1.84
CA ILE A 123 -14.23 10.79 3.03
C ILE A 123 -14.16 12.26 2.65
N ASN A 124 -14.79 13.11 3.44
CA ASN A 124 -14.65 14.56 3.28
C ASN A 124 -13.38 15.05 3.97
N LEU A 125 -12.42 15.53 3.18
CA LEU A 125 -11.19 16.13 3.69
C LEU A 125 -11.34 17.62 3.87
N ASN A 126 -10.91 18.14 5.02
CA ASN A 126 -10.80 19.60 5.23
C ASN A 126 -9.53 20.11 4.55
N THR A 127 -9.62 20.35 3.25
CA THR A 127 -8.48 20.81 2.44
C THR A 127 -7.97 22.20 2.84
N ALA A 128 -8.82 23.06 3.42
CA ALA A 128 -8.39 24.36 3.92
C ALA A 128 -7.48 24.19 5.15
N PHE A 129 -7.83 23.28 6.06
CA PHE A 129 -6.98 22.93 7.20
C PHE A 129 -5.65 22.36 6.74
N LEU A 130 -5.66 21.41 5.80
CA LEU A 130 -4.42 20.78 5.29
C LEU A 130 -3.50 21.81 4.65
N LYS A 131 -4.02 22.75 3.84
CA LYS A 131 -3.22 23.84 3.26
C LYS A 131 -2.60 24.79 4.30
N ASN A 132 -3.28 25.04 5.41
CA ASN A 132 -2.71 25.84 6.47
C ASN A 132 -1.64 25.05 7.24
N PHE A 133 -1.90 23.79 7.51
CA PHE A 133 -0.95 22.90 8.16
C PHE A 133 0.32 22.69 7.32
N GLU A 134 0.20 22.59 5.99
CA GLU A 134 1.35 22.57 5.06
C GLU A 134 2.29 23.76 5.28
N LYS A 135 1.75 24.99 5.36
CA LYS A 135 2.53 26.20 5.59
C LYS A 135 3.21 26.23 6.96
N GLU A 136 2.55 25.70 7.98
CA GLU A 136 3.14 25.57 9.32
C GLU A 136 4.31 24.59 9.28
N LEU A 137 4.13 23.43 8.61
CA LEU A 137 5.19 22.44 8.42
C LEU A 137 6.37 23.01 7.62
N GLU A 138 6.12 23.76 6.53
CA GLU A 138 7.17 24.42 5.74
C GLU A 138 8.00 25.37 6.61
N THR A 139 7.32 26.19 7.42
CA THR A 139 8.00 27.14 8.32
C THR A 139 8.90 26.42 9.33
N ASP A 140 8.41 25.33 9.91
CA ASP A 140 9.19 24.56 10.88
C ASP A 140 10.33 23.78 10.22
N ILE A 141 10.11 23.21 9.02
CA ILE A 141 11.14 22.54 8.21
C ILE A 141 12.28 23.54 7.89
N ASP A 142 11.95 24.73 7.39
CA ASP A 142 12.93 25.75 7.07
C ASP A 142 13.74 26.20 8.29
N ARG A 143 13.08 26.35 9.44
CA ARG A 143 13.72 26.66 10.72
C ARG A 143 14.71 25.57 11.13
N LEU A 144 14.31 24.32 11.04
CA LEU A 144 15.15 23.17 11.39
C LEU A 144 16.31 23.00 10.42
N GLU A 145 16.09 23.18 9.11
CA GLU A 145 17.17 23.13 8.10
C GLU A 145 18.25 24.17 8.40
N LYS A 146 17.86 25.42 8.68
CA LYS A 146 18.80 26.47 9.07
C LYS A 146 19.58 26.12 10.33
N SER A 147 18.89 25.66 11.38
CA SER A 147 19.53 25.24 12.63
C SER A 147 20.54 24.11 12.41
N ILE A 148 20.17 23.12 11.62
CA ILE A 148 21.04 21.96 11.31
C ILE A 148 22.28 22.41 10.53
N PHE A 149 22.10 23.26 9.50
CA PHE A 149 23.24 23.75 8.69
C PHE A 149 24.16 24.66 9.47
N GLU A 150 23.63 25.51 10.36
CA GLU A 150 24.45 26.31 11.28
C GLU A 150 25.29 25.42 12.21
N GLN A 151 24.69 24.40 12.81
CA GLN A 151 25.39 23.44 13.67
C GLN A 151 26.40 22.57 12.90
N ALA A 152 26.11 22.21 11.66
CA ALA A 152 27.01 21.47 10.78
C ALA A 152 28.15 22.33 10.20
N GLY A 153 27.93 23.65 10.08
CA GLY A 153 28.86 24.60 9.45
C GLY A 153 28.90 24.50 7.92
N GLU A 154 27.94 23.85 7.29
CA GLU A 154 27.75 23.73 5.84
C GLU A 154 26.34 23.23 5.48
N GLU A 155 25.92 23.53 4.25
CA GLU A 155 24.69 23.01 3.68
C GLU A 155 24.94 21.64 3.00
N PHE A 156 23.98 20.72 3.14
CA PHE A 156 24.03 19.40 2.53
C PHE A 156 22.62 18.82 2.38
N ASN A 157 22.46 17.74 1.63
CA ASN A 157 21.16 17.11 1.49
C ASN A 157 20.82 16.27 2.72
N LEU A 158 19.95 16.79 3.60
CA LEU A 158 19.46 16.14 4.82
C LEU A 158 18.72 14.82 4.56
N ALA A 159 18.06 14.70 3.40
CA ALA A 159 17.39 13.46 2.99
C ALA A 159 18.36 12.38 2.55
N SER A 160 19.64 12.69 2.35
CA SER A 160 20.66 11.74 1.89
C SER A 160 21.46 11.14 3.03
N PRO A 161 21.27 9.85 3.38
CA PRO A 161 22.13 9.19 4.39
C PRO A 161 23.61 9.21 4.05
N LYS A 162 23.95 9.27 2.74
CA LYS A 162 25.34 9.35 2.27
C LYS A 162 26.00 10.67 2.61
N GLN A 163 25.27 11.77 2.64
CA GLN A 163 25.79 13.08 3.01
C GLN A 163 25.71 13.30 4.51
N LEU A 164 24.60 12.92 5.12
CA LEU A 164 24.37 13.09 6.55
C LEU A 164 25.37 12.28 7.41
N GLY A 165 25.66 11.03 7.03
CA GLY A 165 26.54 10.16 7.80
C GLY A 165 27.94 10.75 8.01
N PRO A 166 28.68 11.17 6.97
CA PRO A 166 29.97 11.85 7.09
C PRO A 166 29.93 13.13 7.93
N ILE A 167 28.87 13.95 7.81
CA ILE A 167 28.71 15.15 8.64
C ILE A 167 28.69 14.79 10.12
N LEU A 168 27.83 13.84 10.52
CA LEU A 168 27.67 13.48 11.93
C LEU A 168 28.90 12.76 12.50
N PHE A 169 29.51 11.85 11.73
CA PHE A 169 30.49 10.91 12.26
C PHE A 169 31.94 11.18 11.88
N GLU A 170 32.20 11.93 10.81
CA GLU A 170 33.58 12.31 10.43
C GLU A 170 33.89 13.77 10.78
N LYS A 171 32.98 14.70 10.44
CA LYS A 171 33.17 16.11 10.69
C LYS A 171 32.91 16.48 12.15
N LEU A 172 31.70 16.18 12.64
CA LEU A 172 31.29 16.49 14.01
C LEU A 172 31.77 15.46 15.05
N LYS A 173 32.13 14.26 14.61
CA LYS A 173 32.68 13.18 15.45
C LYS A 173 31.83 12.89 16.68
N LEU A 174 30.50 12.82 16.50
CA LEU A 174 29.55 12.63 17.59
C LEU A 174 29.74 11.30 18.34
N VAL A 175 30.39 10.31 17.73
CA VAL A 175 30.67 9.00 18.32
C VAL A 175 32.02 8.48 17.83
N ASP A 176 32.82 7.88 18.71
CA ASP A 176 34.11 7.29 18.35
C ASP A 176 34.00 6.10 17.39
N LYS A 177 32.95 5.26 17.56
CA LYS A 177 32.75 4.04 16.78
C LYS A 177 31.32 4.01 16.20
N PRO A 178 31.05 4.74 15.11
CA PRO A 178 29.73 4.81 14.53
C PRO A 178 29.33 3.47 13.87
N LYS A 179 28.05 3.09 14.04
CA LYS A 179 27.47 1.91 13.41
C LYS A 179 27.45 2.07 11.88
N LYS A 180 27.86 1.03 11.15
CA LYS A 180 27.82 0.99 9.69
C LYS A 180 26.79 -0.03 9.21
N THR A 181 26.22 0.23 8.03
CA THR A 181 25.35 -0.68 7.30
C THR A 181 26.16 -1.82 6.67
N LYS A 182 25.49 -2.84 6.16
CA LYS A 182 26.13 -3.94 5.42
C LYS A 182 26.94 -3.46 4.19
N THR A 183 26.59 -2.30 3.65
CA THR A 183 27.28 -1.67 2.49
C THR A 183 28.43 -0.74 2.90
N GLY A 184 28.76 -0.67 4.20
CA GLY A 184 29.87 0.13 4.71
C GLY A 184 29.53 1.61 4.96
N GLN A 185 28.31 2.07 4.68
CA GLN A 185 27.87 3.45 4.96
C GLN A 185 27.54 3.61 6.45
N TYR A 186 27.66 4.83 6.96
CA TYR A 186 27.21 5.15 8.31
C TYR A 186 25.71 4.98 8.44
N SER A 187 25.27 4.29 9.51
CA SER A 187 23.83 4.13 9.78
C SER A 187 23.28 5.43 10.37
N THR A 188 22.32 6.01 9.67
CA THR A 188 21.50 7.14 10.16
C THR A 188 20.07 6.70 10.42
N ALA A 189 19.87 5.41 10.77
CA ALA A 189 18.58 4.86 11.12
C ALA A 189 18.06 5.47 12.43
N GLU A 190 16.75 5.48 12.60
CA GLU A 190 16.08 6.14 13.71
C GLU A 190 16.53 5.62 15.08
N ASP A 191 16.76 4.29 15.20
CA ASP A 191 17.27 3.68 16.43
C ASP A 191 18.64 4.22 16.85
N VAL A 192 19.51 4.47 15.86
CA VAL A 192 20.84 5.03 16.10
C VAL A 192 20.76 6.51 16.47
N LEU A 193 19.98 7.29 15.70
CA LEU A 193 19.88 8.74 15.92
C LEU A 193 19.13 9.07 17.21
N SER A 194 18.07 8.33 17.56
CA SER A 194 17.31 8.56 18.81
C SER A 194 18.17 8.39 20.08
N TYR A 195 19.16 7.51 20.03
CA TYR A 195 20.12 7.39 21.13
C TYR A 195 21.00 8.64 21.24
N LEU A 196 21.50 9.15 20.11
CA LEU A 196 22.40 10.30 20.05
C LEU A 196 21.69 11.65 20.27
N ALA A 197 20.42 11.74 19.99
CA ALA A 197 19.62 12.96 20.18
C ALA A 197 19.56 13.43 21.64
N LYS A 198 19.84 12.55 22.60
CA LYS A 198 19.88 12.89 24.04
C LYS A 198 21.01 13.84 24.39
N ASP A 199 22.13 13.72 23.68
CA ASP A 199 23.35 14.44 23.96
C ASP A 199 23.73 15.48 22.87
N HIS A 200 23.05 15.43 21.70
CA HIS A 200 23.39 16.23 20.54
C HIS A 200 22.16 16.89 19.90
N GLN A 201 22.07 18.22 20.04
CA GLN A 201 20.92 18.99 19.53
C GLN A 201 20.73 18.83 18.00
N ILE A 202 21.81 18.85 17.23
CA ILE A 202 21.73 18.63 15.77
C ILE A 202 21.02 17.32 15.42
N VAL A 203 21.20 16.26 16.20
CA VAL A 203 20.55 14.98 15.94
C VAL A 203 19.07 15.02 16.32
N ALA A 204 18.71 15.73 17.38
CA ALA A 204 17.32 15.96 17.75
C ALA A 204 16.59 16.74 16.63
N ASP A 205 17.20 17.83 16.13
CA ASP A 205 16.68 18.65 15.04
C ASP A 205 16.52 17.84 13.74
N ILE A 206 17.47 16.94 13.42
CA ILE A 206 17.37 16.03 12.26
C ILE A 206 16.21 15.05 12.37
N LEU A 207 15.97 14.49 13.56
CA LEU A 207 14.83 13.57 13.77
C LEU A 207 13.49 14.31 13.63
N GLU A 208 13.39 15.50 14.20
CA GLU A 208 12.20 16.36 14.08
C GLU A 208 11.97 16.78 12.63
N TRP A 209 13.01 17.21 11.93
CA TRP A 209 12.97 17.54 10.51
C TRP A 209 12.45 16.34 9.67
N ARG A 210 12.96 15.13 9.90
CA ARG A 210 12.50 13.92 9.21
C ARG A 210 11.03 13.64 9.45
N GLN A 211 10.55 13.86 10.67
CA GLN A 211 9.15 13.69 11.02
C GLN A 211 8.26 14.69 10.25
N TYR A 212 8.62 15.95 10.22
CA TYR A 212 7.86 16.99 9.52
C TYR A 212 7.89 16.79 8.00
N ARG A 213 9.04 16.46 7.43
CA ARG A 213 9.14 16.12 6.00
C ARG A 213 8.28 14.92 5.61
N LYS A 214 8.21 13.91 6.46
CA LYS A 214 7.35 12.74 6.24
C LYS A 214 5.86 13.11 6.35
N LEU A 215 5.48 13.92 7.33
CA LEU A 215 4.11 14.42 7.47
C LEU A 215 3.71 15.21 6.23
N GLN A 216 4.53 16.13 5.78
CA GLN A 216 4.28 16.91 4.57
C GLN A 216 4.12 16.01 3.35
N SER A 217 5.15 15.29 2.96
CA SER A 217 5.22 14.55 1.69
C SER A 217 4.32 13.31 1.60
N THR A 218 3.80 12.80 2.71
CA THR A 218 3.02 11.56 2.73
C THR A 218 1.55 11.78 3.04
N TYR A 219 1.23 12.80 3.84
CA TYR A 219 -0.12 12.99 4.38
C TYR A 219 -0.76 14.34 4.02
N VAL A 220 0.03 15.33 3.61
CA VAL A 220 -0.46 16.67 3.29
C VAL A 220 -0.43 16.94 1.79
N ASP A 221 0.69 16.64 1.08
CA ASP A 221 0.83 16.70 -0.38
C ASP A 221 0.07 15.51 -1.05
#